data_d11b2c82fe8436492e47ad8a9a91bb98
#
_entry.id   d11b2c82fe8436492e47ad8a9a91bb98
#
_cell.length_a   1.000
_cell.length_b   1.000
_cell.length_c   1.000
_cell.angle_alpha   90.00
_cell.angle_beta   90.00
_cell.angle_gamma   90.00
#
_symmetry.space_group_name_H-M   'P 1'
#
loop_
_entity.id
_entity.type
_entity.pdbx_description
1 polymer ?
#
loop_
_entity_poly.entity_id
_entity_poly.type
_entity_poly.pdbx_seq_one_letter_code
_entity_poly.pdbx_strand_id
1 'polypeptide(L)'
;ERISYLCDEDKPFVEIGAFAGYEMYAEHGGCPAGGTVSGIGYVSGRQCVIVANDQTVKAGAWFPITGKKNLRMQEIAMENRLPIIYIVDSAGVYLPMQDEIFPDKEHFGRIFRNNAKMSAMGITQIAAVTGACVAGGAYLPIMSDETLMVEGNGSIFLAGPYLVKAAVGEDTDTEKLGGAATHTEISGIADYKFATEKECLDQVKKIMGKLGPSNTAGFNRVAPRPPRKNNGELYGII
;
A
#
# COMPACT_ATOMS: atom_id res chain seq x y z
N GLU A 1 4.89 12.47 -3.74
CA GLU A 1 4.50 12.78 -5.12
C GLU A 1 3.33 11.90 -5.58
N ARG A 2 3.45 10.53 -5.61
CA ARG A 2 2.37 9.58 -5.99
C ARG A 2 1.08 9.81 -5.20
N ILE A 3 1.17 9.90 -3.88
CA ILE A 3 0.00 10.15 -3.00
C ILE A 3 -0.61 11.52 -3.28
N SER A 4 0.22 12.56 -3.44
CA SER A 4 -0.28 13.92 -3.75
C SER A 4 -0.99 13.98 -5.10
N TYR A 5 -0.53 13.19 -6.09
CA TYR A 5 -1.21 13.08 -7.37
C TYR A 5 -2.54 12.32 -7.26
N LEU A 6 -2.58 11.27 -6.43
CA LEU A 6 -3.75 10.41 -6.28
C LEU A 6 -4.88 11.09 -5.50
N CYS A 7 -4.55 11.84 -4.44
CA CYS A 7 -5.53 12.47 -3.56
C CYS A 7 -6.21 13.68 -4.20
N ASP A 8 -7.42 13.95 -3.77
CA ASP A 8 -8.17 15.15 -4.12
C ASP A 8 -7.50 16.38 -3.48
N GLU A 9 -7.19 17.41 -4.28
CA GLU A 9 -6.43 18.59 -3.85
C GLU A 9 -7.11 19.42 -2.76
N ASP A 10 -8.46 19.43 -2.74
CA ASP A 10 -9.28 20.17 -1.80
C ASP A 10 -9.56 19.42 -0.49
N LYS A 11 -9.00 18.21 -0.34
CA LYS A 11 -9.21 17.34 0.84
C LYS A 11 -7.91 17.05 1.57
N PRO A 12 -7.95 16.94 2.90
CA PRO A 12 -6.77 16.61 3.67
C PRO A 12 -6.33 15.16 3.46
N PHE A 13 -5.01 14.96 3.41
CA PHE A 13 -4.38 13.66 3.65
C PHE A 13 -3.82 13.65 5.07
N VAL A 14 -4.27 12.71 5.88
CA VAL A 14 -3.80 12.54 7.26
C VAL A 14 -2.82 11.37 7.29
N GLU A 15 -1.52 11.69 7.35
CA GLU A 15 -0.48 10.67 7.47
C GLU A 15 -0.52 10.01 8.84
N ILE A 16 -0.38 8.68 8.87
CA ILE A 16 -0.36 7.86 10.08
C ILE A 16 1.00 7.18 10.20
N GLY A 17 1.63 7.31 11.38
CA GLY A 17 2.90 6.66 11.66
C GLY A 17 4.09 7.29 10.92
N ALA A 18 4.10 8.61 10.73
CA ALA A 18 5.23 9.34 10.13
C ALA A 18 6.55 9.15 10.91
N PHE A 19 6.48 8.93 12.23
CA PHE A 19 7.64 8.64 13.07
C PHE A 19 7.89 7.15 13.32
N ALA A 20 7.18 6.26 12.63
CA ALA A 20 7.45 4.82 12.73
C ALA A 20 8.89 4.52 12.29
N GLY A 21 9.62 3.75 13.10
CA GLY A 21 11.02 3.44 12.82
C GLY A 21 12.02 4.57 13.13
N TYR A 22 11.58 5.69 13.73
CA TYR A 22 12.47 6.78 14.14
C TYR A 22 13.50 6.25 15.15
N GLU A 23 14.78 6.54 14.90
CA GLU A 23 15.94 6.04 15.69
C GLU A 23 16.04 4.51 15.82
N MET A 24 15.26 3.75 15.02
CA MET A 24 15.36 2.30 14.96
C MET A 24 16.22 1.84 13.77
N TYR A 25 16.80 0.67 13.90
CA TYR A 25 17.59 0.02 12.84
C TYR A 25 18.81 0.82 12.36
N ALA A 26 19.49 1.54 13.24
CA ALA A 26 20.66 2.36 12.91
C ALA A 26 21.78 1.55 12.26
N GLU A 27 22.02 0.31 12.72
CA GLU A 27 23.00 -0.64 12.19
C GLU A 27 22.67 -1.09 10.74
N HIS A 28 21.40 -0.96 10.34
CA HIS A 28 20.91 -1.23 8.99
C HIS A 28 20.72 0.02 8.13
N GLY A 29 21.11 1.20 8.66
CA GLY A 29 20.96 2.50 8.00
C GLY A 29 19.57 3.11 8.13
N GLY A 30 18.80 2.67 9.13
CA GLY A 30 17.51 3.21 9.49
C GLY A 30 16.34 2.74 8.61
N CYS A 31 15.13 2.99 9.10
CA CYS A 31 13.88 2.71 8.37
C CYS A 31 12.87 3.86 8.66
N PRO A 32 13.13 5.08 8.14
CA PRO A 32 12.28 6.23 8.40
C PRO A 32 10.85 5.98 7.91
N ALA A 33 9.88 6.46 8.67
CA ALA A 33 8.45 6.25 8.45
C ALA A 33 8.04 4.78 8.27
N GLY A 34 8.89 3.84 8.74
CA GLY A 34 8.68 2.40 8.53
C GLY A 34 8.75 1.97 7.07
N GLY A 35 9.49 2.71 6.21
CA GLY A 35 9.63 2.40 4.78
C GLY A 35 8.34 2.57 3.96
N THR A 36 7.31 3.20 4.52
CA THR A 36 6.04 3.47 3.82
C THR A 36 5.46 4.82 4.22
N VAL A 37 4.87 5.52 3.26
CA VAL A 37 3.97 6.64 3.54
C VAL A 37 2.55 6.12 3.52
N SER A 38 1.83 6.25 4.62
CA SER A 38 0.49 5.71 4.74
C SER A 38 -0.43 6.63 5.54
N GLY A 39 -1.70 6.63 5.21
CA GLY A 39 -2.66 7.51 5.84
C GLY A 39 -4.07 7.37 5.29
N ILE A 40 -4.89 8.33 5.66
CA ILE A 40 -6.28 8.45 5.21
C ILE A 40 -6.38 9.69 4.34
N GLY A 41 -6.91 9.53 3.14
CA GLY A 41 -7.14 10.61 2.18
C GLY A 41 -8.46 10.47 1.47
N TYR A 42 -8.67 11.30 0.46
CA TYR A 42 -9.82 11.24 -0.42
C TYR A 42 -9.35 11.05 -1.85
N VAL A 43 -9.99 10.14 -2.57
CA VAL A 43 -9.75 9.87 -3.98
C VAL A 43 -11.09 9.84 -4.70
N SER A 44 -11.27 10.74 -5.67
CA SER A 44 -12.55 10.93 -6.38
C SER A 44 -13.73 11.13 -5.42
N GLY A 45 -13.55 11.97 -4.41
CA GLY A 45 -14.57 12.31 -3.41
C GLY A 45 -14.79 11.24 -2.34
N ARG A 46 -14.12 10.09 -2.40
CA ARG A 46 -14.30 8.97 -1.47
C ARG A 46 -13.13 8.85 -0.50
N GLN A 47 -13.44 8.80 0.79
CA GLN A 47 -12.44 8.53 1.81
C GLN A 47 -11.89 7.11 1.69
N CYS A 48 -10.59 6.97 1.76
CA CYS A 48 -9.90 5.69 1.66
C CYS A 48 -8.60 5.69 2.47
N VAL A 49 -8.12 4.49 2.74
CA VAL A 49 -6.77 4.26 3.26
C VAL A 49 -5.80 4.17 2.09
N ILE A 50 -4.64 4.78 2.19
CA ILE A 50 -3.58 4.72 1.19
C ILE A 50 -2.31 4.25 1.86
N VAL A 51 -1.63 3.29 1.24
CA VAL A 51 -0.32 2.77 1.68
C VAL A 51 0.61 2.76 0.47
N ALA A 52 1.69 3.51 0.53
CA ALA A 52 2.68 3.57 -0.53
C ALA A 52 4.06 3.17 0.00
N ASN A 53 4.75 2.26 -0.67
CA ASN A 53 6.14 1.98 -0.38
C ASN A 53 7.01 3.21 -0.67
N ASP A 54 7.97 3.48 0.20
CA ASP A 54 9.02 4.47 -0.03
C ASP A 54 10.25 3.77 -0.59
N GLN A 55 10.45 3.87 -1.91
CA GLN A 55 11.58 3.24 -2.57
C GLN A 55 12.93 3.84 -2.16
N THR A 56 12.96 5.05 -1.61
CA THR A 56 14.20 5.65 -1.10
C THR A 56 14.70 4.96 0.17
N VAL A 57 13.81 4.22 0.85
CA VAL A 57 14.13 3.44 2.05
C VAL A 57 14.39 1.98 1.65
N LYS A 58 15.66 1.63 1.43
CA LYS A 58 16.09 0.26 1.10
C LYS A 58 15.32 -0.36 -0.07
N ALA A 59 15.05 0.41 -1.13
CA ALA A 59 14.26 -0.01 -2.29
C ALA A 59 12.86 -0.54 -1.91
N GLY A 60 12.22 0.08 -0.92
CA GLY A 60 10.90 -0.33 -0.44
C GLY A 60 10.89 -1.66 0.32
N ALA A 61 12.02 -2.10 0.85
CA ALA A 61 12.11 -3.35 1.60
C ALA A 61 11.32 -3.30 2.91
N TRP A 62 10.77 -4.44 3.29
CA TRP A 62 9.94 -4.59 4.48
C TRP A 62 10.79 -4.94 5.70
N PHE A 63 10.83 -4.05 6.65
CA PHE A 63 11.32 -4.24 8.02
C PHE A 63 10.21 -4.77 8.93
N PRO A 64 10.53 -5.25 10.14
CA PRO A 64 9.49 -5.62 11.12
C PRO A 64 8.48 -4.50 11.36
N ILE A 65 8.92 -3.24 11.47
CA ILE A 65 8.06 -2.08 11.67
C ILE A 65 7.17 -1.77 10.45
N THR A 66 7.63 -2.07 9.24
CA THR A 66 6.84 -1.90 8.00
C THR A 66 5.58 -2.76 8.04
N GLY A 67 5.72 -4.01 8.45
CA GLY A 67 4.59 -4.93 8.61
C GLY A 67 3.59 -4.44 9.66
N LYS A 68 4.06 -3.99 10.81
CA LYS A 68 3.22 -3.46 11.89
C LYS A 68 2.44 -2.22 11.44
N LYS A 69 3.09 -1.32 10.71
CA LYS A 69 2.44 -0.13 10.15
C LYS A 69 1.35 -0.50 9.13
N ASN A 70 1.64 -1.44 8.22
CA ASN A 70 0.65 -1.93 7.26
C ASN A 70 -0.55 -2.61 7.96
N LEU A 71 -0.32 -3.43 8.98
CA LEU A 71 -1.39 -4.04 9.77
C LEU A 71 -2.30 -2.99 10.39
N ARG A 72 -1.72 -1.91 10.95
CA ARG A 72 -2.51 -0.82 11.50
C ARG A 72 -3.38 -0.14 10.44
N MET A 73 -2.87 0.03 9.22
CA MET A 73 -3.65 0.59 8.11
C MET A 73 -4.80 -0.34 7.69
N GLN A 74 -4.55 -1.65 7.64
CA GLN A 74 -5.61 -2.64 7.37
C GLN A 74 -6.67 -2.68 8.47
N GLU A 75 -6.29 -2.56 9.74
CA GLU A 75 -7.23 -2.45 10.86
C GLU A 75 -8.13 -1.22 10.70
N ILE A 76 -7.55 -0.05 10.42
CA ILE A 76 -8.31 1.18 10.18
C ILE A 76 -9.29 1.01 9.01
N ALA A 77 -8.84 0.38 7.92
CA ALA A 77 -9.70 0.10 6.77
C ALA A 77 -10.89 -0.80 7.16
N MET A 78 -10.63 -1.86 7.91
CA MET A 78 -11.67 -2.81 8.37
C MET A 78 -12.66 -2.19 9.36
N GLU A 79 -12.15 -1.47 10.36
CA GLU A 79 -12.97 -0.85 11.42
C GLU A 79 -13.89 0.23 10.86
N ASN A 80 -13.43 0.98 9.87
CA ASN A 80 -14.16 2.09 9.27
C ASN A 80 -14.81 1.74 7.92
N ARG A 81 -14.66 0.51 7.44
CA ARG A 81 -15.13 0.04 6.12
C ARG A 81 -14.67 0.94 4.97
N LEU A 82 -13.42 1.37 5.02
CA LEU A 82 -12.81 2.20 4.00
C LEU A 82 -12.13 1.33 2.93
N PRO A 83 -12.28 1.66 1.65
CA PRO A 83 -11.42 1.10 0.61
C PRO A 83 -9.95 1.34 0.95
N ILE A 84 -9.08 0.42 0.52
CA ILE A 84 -7.64 0.56 0.69
C ILE A 84 -6.93 0.54 -0.67
N ILE A 85 -6.00 1.45 -0.86
CA ILE A 85 -5.18 1.58 -2.06
C ILE A 85 -3.72 1.33 -1.67
N TYR A 86 -3.11 0.36 -2.32
CA TYR A 86 -1.68 0.06 -2.21
C TYR A 86 -0.95 0.58 -3.45
N ILE A 87 0.05 1.45 -3.26
CA ILE A 87 1.00 1.84 -4.30
C ILE A 87 2.26 1.04 -4.03
N VAL A 88 2.49 0.01 -4.85
CA VAL A 88 3.49 -1.02 -4.56
C VAL A 88 4.76 -0.81 -5.38
N ASP A 89 5.87 -0.71 -4.65
CA ASP A 89 7.21 -0.59 -5.20
C ASP A 89 8.20 -1.12 -4.13
N SER A 90 8.45 -2.43 -4.13
CA SER A 90 9.09 -3.10 -2.99
C SER A 90 10.01 -4.24 -3.41
N ALA A 91 11.23 -4.20 -2.92
CA ALA A 91 12.19 -5.30 -3.05
C ALA A 91 11.83 -6.55 -2.21
N GLY A 92 10.71 -6.54 -1.49
CA GLY A 92 10.32 -7.64 -0.61
C GLY A 92 10.85 -7.48 0.81
N VAL A 93 11.08 -8.59 1.49
CA VAL A 93 11.59 -8.59 2.87
C VAL A 93 13.01 -8.05 2.94
N TYR A 94 13.32 -7.26 3.95
CA TYR A 94 14.69 -6.90 4.27
C TYR A 94 15.42 -8.14 4.82
N LEU A 95 16.14 -8.83 3.96
CA LEU A 95 16.71 -10.16 4.23
C LEU A 95 17.56 -10.27 5.52
N PRO A 96 18.35 -9.26 5.93
CA PRO A 96 19.10 -9.33 7.19
C PRO A 96 18.22 -9.47 8.44
N MET A 97 16.91 -9.18 8.35
CA MET A 97 15.95 -9.28 9.46
C MET A 97 14.83 -10.30 9.18
N GLN A 98 15.03 -11.22 8.26
CA GLN A 98 14.01 -12.19 7.88
C GLN A 98 13.57 -13.12 9.03
N ASP A 99 14.44 -13.36 9.98
CA ASP A 99 14.19 -14.14 11.18
C ASP A 99 13.23 -13.46 12.16
N GLU A 100 13.15 -12.13 12.14
CA GLU A 100 12.14 -11.38 12.89
C GLU A 100 10.81 -11.21 12.14
N ILE A 101 10.81 -11.37 10.82
CA ILE A 101 9.65 -11.10 9.96
C ILE A 101 8.85 -12.38 9.70
N PHE A 102 9.48 -13.46 9.24
CA PHE A 102 8.76 -14.67 8.85
C PHE A 102 8.15 -15.44 10.02
N PRO A 103 8.78 -15.56 11.21
CA PRO A 103 8.16 -16.21 12.34
C PRO A 103 7.06 -15.38 13.01
N ASP A 104 7.03 -14.06 12.79
CA ASP A 104 6.05 -13.18 13.42
C ASP A 104 4.67 -13.34 12.79
N LYS A 105 3.72 -13.87 13.55
CA LYS A 105 2.33 -13.99 13.11
C LYS A 105 1.67 -12.62 12.84
N GLU A 106 2.16 -11.56 13.45
CA GLU A 106 1.68 -10.19 13.30
C GLU A 106 2.48 -9.42 12.23
N HIS A 107 2.87 -10.08 11.16
CA HIS A 107 3.53 -9.54 9.98
C HIS A 107 2.83 -10.05 8.70
N PHE A 108 3.53 -10.62 7.74
CA PHE A 108 2.96 -11.05 6.45
C PHE A 108 1.79 -12.03 6.61
N GLY A 109 1.88 -12.99 7.50
CA GLY A 109 0.79 -13.94 7.74
C GLY A 109 -0.53 -13.24 8.10
N ARG A 110 -0.46 -12.23 8.97
CA ARG A 110 -1.62 -11.45 9.36
C ARG A 110 -2.07 -10.53 8.22
N ILE A 111 -1.15 -9.92 7.48
CA ILE A 111 -1.45 -9.07 6.33
C ILE A 111 -2.23 -9.85 5.29
N PHE A 112 -1.77 -11.04 4.90
CA PHE A 112 -2.46 -11.89 3.90
C PHE A 112 -3.83 -12.34 4.40
N ARG A 113 -3.93 -12.75 5.67
CA ARG A 113 -5.23 -13.05 6.28
C ARG A 113 -6.18 -11.86 6.24
N ASN A 114 -5.68 -10.66 6.51
CA ASN A 114 -6.48 -9.44 6.49
C ASN A 114 -6.94 -9.09 5.08
N ASN A 115 -6.10 -9.28 4.04
CA ASN A 115 -6.53 -9.11 2.64
C ASN A 115 -7.75 -9.99 2.33
N ALA A 116 -7.67 -11.29 2.64
CA ALA A 116 -8.78 -12.22 2.44
C ALA A 116 -10.02 -11.82 3.27
N LYS A 117 -9.82 -11.34 4.50
CA LYS A 117 -10.90 -10.88 5.37
C LYS A 117 -11.56 -9.61 4.85
N MET A 118 -10.78 -8.65 4.33
CA MET A 118 -11.30 -7.42 3.75
C MET A 118 -12.15 -7.71 2.51
N SER A 119 -11.70 -8.58 1.62
CA SER A 119 -12.52 -9.03 0.47
C SER A 119 -13.82 -9.68 0.94
N ALA A 120 -13.78 -10.57 1.93
CA ALA A 120 -14.99 -11.19 2.49
C ALA A 120 -15.95 -10.16 3.16
N MET A 121 -15.42 -9.05 3.67
CA MET A 121 -16.20 -7.93 4.21
C MET A 121 -16.75 -6.98 3.13
N GLY A 122 -16.39 -7.15 1.86
CA GLY A 122 -16.74 -6.25 0.77
C GLY A 122 -15.99 -4.90 0.84
N ILE A 123 -14.80 -4.88 1.43
CA ILE A 123 -13.93 -3.72 1.46
C ILE A 123 -13.02 -3.79 0.25
N THR A 124 -13.18 -2.88 -0.67
CA THR A 124 -12.42 -2.84 -1.93
C THR A 124 -10.94 -2.59 -1.67
N GLN A 125 -10.10 -3.41 -2.27
CA GLN A 125 -8.65 -3.34 -2.22
C GLN A 125 -8.11 -3.14 -3.64
N ILE A 126 -7.36 -2.07 -3.86
CA ILE A 126 -6.78 -1.72 -5.16
C ILE A 126 -5.27 -1.68 -5.02
N ALA A 127 -4.56 -2.35 -5.89
CA ALA A 127 -3.10 -2.31 -5.93
C ALA A 127 -2.59 -1.72 -7.25
N ALA A 128 -1.82 -0.65 -7.17
CA ALA A 128 -1.07 -0.07 -8.28
C ALA A 128 0.40 -0.45 -8.16
N VAL A 129 0.86 -1.33 -9.03
CA VAL A 129 2.25 -1.81 -9.07
C VAL A 129 3.05 -0.88 -9.97
N THR A 130 3.76 0.06 -9.34
CA THR A 130 4.50 1.13 -9.99
C THR A 130 6.01 0.87 -10.06
N GLY A 131 6.45 -0.21 -9.46
CA GLY A 131 7.84 -0.66 -9.45
C GLY A 131 7.94 -2.16 -9.24
N ALA A 132 9.11 -2.62 -8.85
CA ALA A 132 9.33 -4.03 -8.54
C ALA A 132 8.47 -4.46 -7.35
N CYS A 133 7.93 -5.67 -7.43
CA CYS A 133 7.15 -6.28 -6.36
C CYS A 133 7.62 -7.73 -6.17
N VAL A 134 8.45 -7.96 -5.16
CA VAL A 134 9.23 -9.18 -5.03
C VAL A 134 8.83 -9.97 -3.78
N ALA A 135 8.85 -11.28 -3.90
CA ALA A 135 8.68 -12.26 -2.83
C ALA A 135 7.41 -12.03 -1.99
N GLY A 136 7.53 -11.82 -0.67
CA GLY A 136 6.39 -11.58 0.21
C GLY A 136 5.56 -10.34 -0.17
N GLY A 137 6.21 -9.30 -0.71
CA GLY A 137 5.53 -8.10 -1.21
C GLY A 137 4.62 -8.37 -2.41
N ALA A 138 4.91 -9.40 -3.21
CA ALA A 138 4.13 -9.78 -4.39
C ALA A 138 2.71 -10.28 -4.05
N TYR A 139 2.51 -10.80 -2.84
CA TYR A 139 1.19 -11.27 -2.42
C TYR A 139 0.18 -10.13 -2.21
N LEU A 140 0.66 -8.95 -1.86
CA LEU A 140 -0.21 -7.81 -1.58
C LEU A 140 -1.06 -7.41 -2.79
N PRO A 141 -0.48 -7.16 -3.99
CA PRO A 141 -1.27 -6.90 -5.18
C PRO A 141 -2.07 -8.12 -5.63
N ILE A 142 -1.50 -9.32 -5.62
CA ILE A 142 -2.18 -10.54 -6.08
C ILE A 142 -3.45 -10.84 -5.26
N MET A 143 -3.47 -10.47 -3.99
CA MET A 143 -4.62 -10.66 -3.10
C MET A 143 -5.57 -9.45 -3.06
N SER A 144 -5.27 -8.40 -3.79
CA SER A 144 -6.18 -7.25 -3.96
C SER A 144 -7.31 -7.58 -4.93
N ASP A 145 -8.41 -6.82 -4.87
CA ASP A 145 -9.57 -7.05 -5.73
C ASP A 145 -9.34 -6.51 -7.16
N GLU A 146 -8.50 -5.48 -7.29
CA GLU A 146 -8.10 -4.88 -8.57
C GLU A 146 -6.59 -4.65 -8.56
N THR A 147 -5.90 -5.19 -9.55
CA THR A 147 -4.44 -5.07 -9.70
C THR A 147 -4.07 -4.38 -11.01
N LEU A 148 -3.38 -3.25 -10.88
CA LEU A 148 -2.95 -2.41 -11.99
C LEU A 148 -1.42 -2.41 -12.07
N MET A 149 -0.85 -2.52 -13.27
CA MET A 149 0.60 -2.55 -13.47
C MET A 149 1.07 -1.51 -14.47
N VAL A 150 2.26 -0.97 -14.24
CA VAL A 150 2.93 -0.03 -15.16
C VAL A 150 3.95 -0.81 -16.00
N GLU A 151 3.84 -0.74 -17.33
CA GLU A 151 4.77 -1.40 -18.25
C GLU A 151 6.21 -0.88 -18.07
N GLY A 152 7.18 -1.77 -18.16
CA GLY A 152 8.60 -1.45 -18.07
C GLY A 152 9.11 -1.12 -16.66
N ASN A 153 8.24 -0.81 -15.72
CA ASN A 153 8.60 -0.53 -14.32
C ASN A 153 7.97 -1.52 -13.34
N GLY A 154 6.66 -1.76 -13.47
CA GLY A 154 5.93 -2.66 -12.60
C GLY A 154 6.22 -4.12 -12.92
N SER A 155 6.60 -4.89 -11.91
CA SER A 155 6.81 -6.32 -12.04
C SER A 155 6.40 -7.06 -10.78
N ILE A 156 5.84 -8.25 -10.93
CA ILE A 156 5.43 -9.13 -9.83
C ILE A 156 6.06 -10.50 -10.03
N PHE A 157 6.89 -10.95 -9.09
CA PHE A 157 7.44 -12.30 -9.07
C PHE A 157 7.92 -12.72 -7.68
N LEU A 158 7.90 -14.00 -7.40
CA LEU A 158 8.41 -14.53 -6.12
C LEU A 158 9.93 -14.53 -6.07
N ALA A 159 10.57 -14.81 -7.21
CA ALA A 159 12.04 -14.84 -7.35
C ALA A 159 12.43 -14.09 -8.63
N GLY A 160 13.33 -13.14 -8.52
CA GLY A 160 13.82 -12.38 -9.67
C GLY A 160 14.68 -13.21 -10.64
N PRO A 161 14.99 -12.70 -11.85
CA PRO A 161 15.70 -13.42 -12.91
C PRO A 161 17.01 -14.08 -12.47
N TYR A 162 17.79 -13.40 -11.62
CA TYR A 162 19.05 -13.96 -11.10
C TYR A 162 18.84 -15.21 -10.26
N LEU A 163 17.79 -15.21 -9.44
CA LEU A 163 17.48 -16.37 -8.59
C LEU A 163 16.90 -17.52 -9.40
N VAL A 164 16.10 -17.23 -10.42
CA VAL A 164 15.60 -18.23 -11.38
C VAL A 164 16.77 -18.90 -12.09
N LYS A 165 17.73 -18.10 -12.60
CA LYS A 165 18.94 -18.65 -13.24
C LYS A 165 19.75 -19.53 -12.30
N ALA A 166 19.93 -19.10 -11.05
CA ALA A 166 20.68 -19.87 -10.06
C ALA A 166 19.97 -21.18 -9.66
N ALA A 167 18.64 -21.18 -9.59
CA ALA A 167 17.87 -22.32 -9.11
C ALA A 167 17.58 -23.36 -10.20
N VAL A 168 17.24 -22.92 -11.41
CA VAL A 168 16.79 -23.82 -12.50
C VAL A 168 17.62 -23.70 -13.78
N GLY A 169 18.62 -22.81 -13.84
CA GLY A 169 19.50 -22.63 -14.99
C GLY A 169 18.89 -21.89 -16.18
N GLU A 170 17.67 -21.33 -16.04
CA GLU A 170 17.00 -20.61 -17.10
C GLU A 170 17.39 -19.14 -17.15
N ASP A 171 17.70 -18.62 -18.33
CA ASP A 171 17.88 -17.20 -18.58
C ASP A 171 16.52 -16.56 -18.91
N THR A 172 16.09 -15.63 -18.11
CA THR A 172 14.87 -14.83 -18.33
C THR A 172 15.14 -13.36 -17.97
N ASP A 173 14.30 -12.49 -18.46
CA ASP A 173 14.28 -11.07 -18.05
C ASP A 173 13.06 -10.74 -17.19
N THR A 174 13.08 -9.57 -16.56
CA THR A 174 12.04 -9.12 -15.66
C THR A 174 10.66 -9.06 -16.33
N GLU A 175 10.59 -8.58 -17.59
CA GLU A 175 9.34 -8.43 -18.31
C GLU A 175 8.70 -9.78 -18.65
N LYS A 176 9.51 -10.74 -19.11
CA LYS A 176 9.02 -12.10 -19.38
C LYS A 176 8.62 -12.84 -18.12
N LEU A 177 9.39 -12.64 -17.03
CA LEU A 177 9.13 -13.35 -15.78
C LEU A 177 7.88 -12.85 -15.09
N GLY A 178 7.67 -11.55 -15.03
CA GLY A 178 6.59 -10.98 -14.25
C GLY A 178 6.25 -9.53 -14.57
N GLY A 179 6.50 -9.08 -15.81
CA GLY A 179 6.11 -7.75 -16.26
C GLY A 179 4.60 -7.60 -16.49
N ALA A 180 4.18 -6.38 -16.75
CA ALA A 180 2.77 -6.04 -16.90
C ALA A 180 2.06 -6.85 -17.99
N ALA A 181 2.70 -7.01 -19.17
CA ALA A 181 2.13 -7.81 -20.27
C ALA A 181 1.99 -9.30 -19.88
N THR A 182 2.99 -9.86 -19.21
CA THR A 182 2.94 -11.25 -18.74
C THR A 182 1.75 -11.48 -17.80
N HIS A 183 1.50 -10.55 -16.87
CA HIS A 183 0.45 -10.74 -15.89
C HIS A 183 -0.94 -10.34 -16.37
N THR A 184 -1.07 -9.50 -17.38
CA THR A 184 -2.39 -9.16 -17.94
C THR A 184 -2.81 -10.05 -19.10
N GLU A 185 -1.86 -10.54 -19.92
CA GLU A 185 -2.19 -11.26 -21.17
C GLU A 185 -1.99 -12.77 -21.07
N ILE A 186 -1.11 -13.24 -20.17
CA ILE A 186 -0.74 -14.66 -20.07
C ILE A 186 -1.25 -15.28 -18.79
N SER A 187 -0.88 -14.75 -17.62
CA SER A 187 -1.24 -15.34 -16.32
C SER A 187 -2.61 -14.91 -15.81
N GLY A 188 -3.10 -13.73 -16.22
CA GLY A 188 -4.36 -13.17 -15.72
C GLY A 188 -4.33 -12.72 -14.27
N ILE A 189 -3.14 -12.51 -13.69
CA ILE A 189 -2.98 -12.06 -12.30
C ILE A 189 -3.29 -10.58 -12.15
N ALA A 190 -2.93 -9.76 -13.15
CA ALA A 190 -3.23 -8.34 -13.15
C ALA A 190 -4.41 -8.04 -14.09
N ASP A 191 -5.26 -7.09 -13.69
CA ASP A 191 -6.46 -6.70 -14.42
C ASP A 191 -6.17 -5.67 -15.51
N TYR A 192 -5.20 -4.78 -15.26
CA TYR A 192 -4.89 -3.67 -16.15
C TYR A 192 -3.39 -3.44 -16.30
N LYS A 193 -2.98 -2.99 -17.48
CA LYS A 193 -1.64 -2.46 -17.73
C LYS A 193 -1.69 -1.07 -18.33
N PHE A 194 -0.70 -0.25 -18.01
CA PHE A 194 -0.61 1.15 -18.45
C PHE A 194 0.82 1.46 -18.86
N ALA A 195 0.95 2.30 -19.89
CA ALA A 195 2.27 2.74 -20.35
C ALA A 195 2.97 3.68 -19.36
N THR A 196 2.20 4.40 -18.53
CA THR A 196 2.72 5.36 -17.59
C THR A 196 2.12 5.19 -16.20
N GLU A 197 2.89 5.59 -15.18
CA GLU A 197 2.44 5.63 -13.79
C GLU A 197 1.22 6.56 -13.61
N LYS A 198 1.21 7.67 -14.35
CA LYS A 198 0.10 8.61 -14.32
C LYS A 198 -1.21 7.98 -14.79
N GLU A 199 -1.19 7.29 -15.92
CA GLU A 199 -2.37 6.57 -16.44
C GLU A 199 -2.86 5.50 -15.46
N CYS A 200 -1.94 4.80 -14.84
CA CYS A 200 -2.25 3.80 -13.80
C CYS A 200 -2.99 4.46 -12.62
N LEU A 201 -2.46 5.55 -12.07
CA LEU A 201 -3.10 6.28 -10.97
C LEU A 201 -4.42 6.95 -11.38
N ASP A 202 -4.55 7.42 -12.62
CA ASP A 202 -5.82 7.93 -13.16
C ASP A 202 -6.89 6.83 -13.23
N GLN A 203 -6.49 5.59 -13.53
CA GLN A 203 -7.41 4.46 -13.49
C GLN A 203 -7.82 4.11 -12.05
N VAL A 204 -6.92 4.20 -11.08
CA VAL A 204 -7.27 4.05 -9.65
C VAL A 204 -8.34 5.08 -9.27
N LYS A 205 -8.19 6.35 -9.67
CA LYS A 205 -9.21 7.39 -9.46
C LYS A 205 -10.56 7.02 -10.08
N LYS A 206 -10.56 6.48 -11.30
CA LYS A 206 -11.79 6.03 -11.97
C LYS A 206 -12.47 4.87 -11.26
N ILE A 207 -11.71 3.88 -10.78
CA ILE A 207 -12.24 2.76 -9.99
C ILE A 207 -12.87 3.29 -8.71
N MET A 208 -12.16 4.15 -7.97
CA MET A 208 -12.67 4.77 -6.75
C MET A 208 -13.98 5.55 -6.99
N GLY A 209 -14.06 6.29 -8.09
CA GLY A 209 -15.27 7.03 -8.47
C GLY A 209 -16.48 6.14 -8.78
N LYS A 210 -16.27 4.89 -9.18
CA LYS A 210 -17.33 3.92 -9.47
C LYS A 210 -17.87 3.19 -8.24
N LEU A 211 -17.18 3.23 -7.11
CA LEU A 211 -17.58 2.50 -5.89
C LEU A 211 -18.89 3.01 -5.26
N GLY A 212 -19.48 4.08 -5.81
CA GLY A 212 -20.71 4.67 -5.30
C GLY A 212 -20.51 5.44 -3.98
N PRO A 213 -21.58 5.95 -3.39
CA PRO A 213 -21.50 6.71 -2.16
C PRO A 213 -21.02 5.85 -0.99
N SER A 214 -20.21 6.45 -0.11
CA SER A 214 -19.87 5.79 1.16
C SER A 214 -21.11 5.65 2.04
N ASN A 215 -21.18 4.54 2.78
CA ASN A 215 -22.21 4.40 3.81
C ASN A 215 -22.08 5.54 4.82
N THR A 216 -23.12 6.33 4.98
CA THR A 216 -23.17 7.34 6.04
C THR A 216 -23.54 6.68 7.36
N ALA A 217 -22.98 7.21 8.46
CA ALA A 217 -23.36 6.76 9.79
C ALA A 217 -24.89 6.94 9.99
N GLY A 218 -25.54 5.92 10.55
CA GLY A 218 -26.99 5.88 10.74
C GLY A 218 -27.53 6.76 11.88
N PHE A 219 -26.88 7.90 12.16
CA PHE A 219 -27.31 8.87 13.18
C PHE A 219 -27.44 10.28 12.58
N ASN A 220 -28.27 11.10 13.20
CA ASN A 220 -28.48 12.47 12.77
C ASN A 220 -27.20 13.30 12.92
N ARG A 221 -26.79 13.94 11.84
CA ARG A 221 -25.69 14.90 11.82
C ARG A 221 -26.24 16.31 11.95
N VAL A 222 -25.67 17.10 12.84
CA VAL A 222 -25.92 18.54 12.94
C VAL A 222 -24.65 19.29 12.47
N ALA A 223 -24.83 20.51 12.00
CA ALA A 223 -23.71 21.36 11.63
C ALA A 223 -22.77 21.53 12.84
N PRO A 224 -21.46 21.38 12.65
CA PRO A 224 -20.49 21.57 13.74
C PRO A 224 -20.60 23.00 14.27
N ARG A 225 -20.56 23.15 15.58
CA ARG A 225 -20.42 24.46 16.22
C ARG A 225 -18.95 24.68 16.57
N PRO A 226 -18.41 25.88 16.30
CA PRO A 226 -17.04 26.16 16.70
C PRO A 226 -16.89 26.05 18.22
N PRO A 227 -15.73 25.67 18.73
CA PRO A 227 -15.45 25.69 20.16
C PRO A 227 -15.68 27.09 20.74
N ARG A 228 -16.16 27.19 21.98
CA ARG A 228 -16.36 28.48 22.66
C ARG A 228 -15.04 29.15 23.03
N LYS A 229 -13.96 28.38 23.12
CA LYS A 229 -12.61 28.82 23.49
C LYS A 229 -11.61 28.50 22.41
N ASN A 230 -10.58 29.31 22.31
CA ASN A 230 -9.49 29.06 21.36
C ASN A 230 -8.66 27.85 21.81
N ASN A 231 -8.26 27.01 20.84
CA ASN A 231 -7.40 25.86 21.09
C ASN A 231 -6.08 26.23 21.80
N GLY A 232 -5.57 27.45 21.59
CA GLY A 232 -4.39 27.96 22.28
C GLY A 232 -4.56 28.11 23.80
N GLU A 233 -5.78 28.19 24.32
CA GLU A 233 -6.01 28.24 25.77
C GLU A 233 -5.70 26.91 26.46
N LEU A 234 -5.59 25.80 25.74
CA LEU A 234 -5.18 24.50 26.26
C LEU A 234 -3.74 24.52 26.75
N TYR A 235 -2.86 25.30 26.11
CA TYR A 235 -1.47 25.43 26.52
C TYR A 235 -1.29 26.18 27.85
N GLY A 236 -2.32 26.85 28.34
CA GLY A 236 -2.31 27.52 29.64
C GLY A 236 -2.75 26.62 30.82
N ILE A 237 -3.06 25.34 30.54
CA ILE A 237 -3.50 24.37 31.56
C ILE A 237 -2.31 23.53 32.07
N ILE A 238 -1.17 23.56 31.35
CA ILE A 238 0.06 22.80 31.63
C ILE A 238 1.05 23.70 32.31
#